data_4411cd0a7f7ac3e98e83a2053043b678
#
_entry.id   4411cd0a7f7ac3e98e83a2053043b678
#
_cell.length_a   1.000
_cell.length_b   1.000
_cell.length_c   1.000
_cell.angle_alpha   90.00
_cell.angle_beta   90.00
_cell.angle_gamma   90.00
#
_symmetry.space_group_name_H-M   'P 1'
#
loop_
_entity.id
_entity.type
_entity.pdbx_description
1 polymer ?
#
loop_
_entity_poly.entity_id
_entity_poly.type
_entity_poly.pdbx_seq_one_letter_code
_entity_poly.pdbx_strand_id
1 'polypeptide(L)' 'MDNASELCRVKRDDQVDIVVRKGEFMGKEYVDIREYLKADSFEGFTKRGIRLPVELYGEMIAKLK' A
#
# COMPACT_ATOMS: atom_id res chain seq x y z
N MET A 1 6.35 8.54 -0.09
CA MET A 1 6.96 8.03 -1.34
C MET A 1 6.58 8.94 -2.49
N ASP A 2 7.58 9.31 -3.26
CA ASP A 2 7.32 10.09 -4.46
C ASP A 2 6.90 9.16 -5.61
N ASN A 3 6.08 9.67 -6.50
CA ASN A 3 5.68 8.94 -7.72
C ASN A 3 5.00 7.60 -7.42
N ALA A 4 4.25 7.52 -6.34
CA ALA A 4 3.55 6.29 -6.00
C ALA A 4 2.37 6.06 -6.93
N SER A 5 2.26 4.83 -7.42
CA SER A 5 1.15 4.40 -8.27
C SER A 5 0.38 3.30 -7.56
N GLU A 6 -0.94 3.41 -7.60
CA GLU A 6 -1.79 2.38 -7.00
C GLU A 6 -1.77 1.14 -7.89
N LEU A 7 -1.41 -0.01 -7.30
CA LEU A 7 -1.41 -1.28 -8.00
C LEU A 7 -2.74 -2.00 -7.87
N CYS A 8 -3.30 -1.98 -6.66
CA CYS A 8 -4.62 -2.55 -6.45
C CYS A 8 -5.22 -1.97 -5.17
N ARG A 9 -6.52 -2.17 -5.04
CA ARG A 9 -7.29 -1.71 -3.89
C ARG A 9 -8.30 -2.80 -3.55
N VAL A 10 -8.32 -3.21 -2.28
CA VAL A 10 -9.23 -4.23 -1.80
C VAL A 10 -10.05 -3.64 -0.66
N LYS A 11 -11.36 -3.74 -0.77
CA LYS A 11 -12.26 -3.27 0.28
C LYS A 11 -12.19 -4.20 1.47
N ARG A 12 -11.82 -3.68 2.64
CA ARG A 12 -11.83 -4.46 3.87
C ARG A 12 -13.20 -4.39 4.55
N ASP A 13 -13.78 -3.19 4.59
CA ASP A 13 -15.13 -2.97 5.11
C ASP A 13 -15.67 -1.67 4.52
N ASP A 14 -16.82 -1.21 5.01
CA ASP A 14 -17.48 -0.03 4.44
C ASP A 14 -16.66 1.24 4.56
N GLN A 15 -15.72 1.29 5.49
CA GLN A 15 -14.95 2.50 5.76
C GLN A 15 -13.47 2.38 5.41
N VAL A 16 -12.97 1.17 5.19
CA VAL A 16 -11.53 0.97 5.02
C VAL A 16 -11.24 0.14 3.78
N ASP A 17 -10.36 0.68 2.94
CA ASP A 17 -9.75 -0.07 1.85
C ASP A 17 -8.31 -0.38 2.19
N ILE A 18 -7.83 -1.51 1.70
CA ILE A 18 -6.40 -1.82 1.73
C ILE A 18 -5.85 -1.47 0.35
N VAL A 19 -4.89 -0.57 0.31
CA VAL A 19 -4.35 -0.06 -0.94
C VAL A 19 -2.90 -0.49 -1.07
N VAL A 20 -2.56 -1.09 -2.20
CA VAL A 20 -1.18 -1.47 -2.52
C VAL A 20 -0.66 -0.50 -3.57
N ARG A 21 0.41 0.19 -3.24
CA ARG A 21 1.02 1.17 -4.13
C ARG A 21 2.48 0.84 -4.35
N LYS A 22 2.99 1.21 -5.51
CA LYS A 22 4.41 1.11 -5.83
C LYS A 22 4.98 2.50 -6.02
N GLY A 23 6.12 2.76 -5.45
CA GLY A 23 6.75 4.06 -5.57
C GLY A 23 8.25 3.98 -5.40
N GLU A 24 8.89 5.13 -5.52
CA GLU A 24 10.33 5.24 -5.39
C GLU A 24 10.65 6.21 -4.26
N PHE A 25 11.67 5.86 -3.50
CA PHE A 25 12.15 6.72 -2.42
C PHE A 25 13.66 6.57 -2.35
N MET A 26 14.37 7.69 -2.48
CA MET A 26 15.83 7.76 -2.44
C MET A 26 16.49 6.78 -3.43
N GLY A 27 15.96 6.73 -4.64
CA GLY A 27 16.52 5.90 -5.70
C GLY A 27 16.19 4.42 -5.63
N LYS A 28 15.35 4.02 -4.70
CA LYS A 28 14.94 2.61 -4.54
C LYS A 28 13.45 2.48 -4.68
N GLU A 29 13.02 1.35 -5.26
CA GLU A 29 11.60 1.08 -5.43
C GLU A 29 11.05 0.32 -4.22
N TYR A 30 9.86 0.72 -3.81
CA TYR A 30 9.16 0.13 -2.66
C TYR A 30 7.72 -0.16 -3.01
N VAL A 31 7.16 -1.14 -2.32
CA VAL A 31 5.72 -1.40 -2.32
C VAL A 31 5.19 -1.02 -0.95
N ASP A 32 4.14 -0.22 -0.93
CA ASP A 32 3.49 0.26 0.28
C ASP A 32 2.09 -0.34 0.35
N ILE A 33 1.81 -1.08 1.42
CA ILE A 33 0.50 -1.68 1.68
C ILE A 33 -0.07 -0.93 2.86
N ARG A 34 -1.19 -0.23 2.65
CA ARG A 34 -1.67 0.73 3.66
C ARG A 34 -3.18 0.78 3.71
N GLU A 35 -3.70 1.10 4.89
CA GLU A 35 -5.12 1.37 5.05
C GLU A 35 -5.48 2.75 4.53
N TYR A 36 -6.58 2.82 3.80
CA TYR A 36 -7.19 4.08 3.38
C TYR A 36 -8.54 4.18 4.06
N LEU A 37 -8.70 5.17 4.91
CA LEU A 37 -9.91 5.36 5.72
C LEU A 37 -10.85 6.33 5.02
N LYS A 38 -12.15 5.97 4.98
CA LYS A 38 -13.22 6.80 4.42
C LYS A 38 -14.26 7.04 5.49
N ALA A 39 -13.95 7.95 6.43
CA ALA A 39 -14.88 8.32 7.49
C ALA A 39 -15.38 9.75 7.27
N ASP A 40 -16.49 10.10 7.91
CA ASP A 40 -17.08 11.44 7.75
C ASP A 40 -16.13 12.54 8.21
N SER A 41 -15.34 12.28 9.24
CA SER A 41 -14.44 13.29 9.82
C SER A 41 -13.05 13.25 9.20
N PHE A 42 -12.73 12.23 8.41
CA PHE A 42 -11.40 12.08 7.85
C PHE A 42 -11.44 11.12 6.67
N GLU A 43 -10.77 11.51 5.59
CA GLU A 43 -10.56 10.58 4.49
C GLU A 43 -9.10 10.66 4.06
N GLY A 44 -8.42 9.51 3.99
CA GLY A 44 -7.04 9.46 3.57
C GLY A 44 -6.32 8.25 4.11
N PHE A 45 -5.02 8.19 3.80
CA PHE A 45 -4.18 7.09 4.27
C PHE A 45 -3.91 7.23 5.76
N THR A 46 -3.92 6.10 6.46
CA THR A 46 -3.61 6.07 7.88
C THR A 46 -2.14 5.68 8.07
N LYS A 47 -1.72 5.64 9.33
CA LYS A 47 -0.37 5.18 9.66
C LYS A 47 -0.25 3.66 9.66
N ARG A 48 -1.38 2.96 9.54
CA ARG A 48 -1.37 1.50 9.52
C ARG A 48 -0.98 1.00 8.15
N GLY A 49 0.13 0.30 8.10
CA GLY A 49 0.62 -0.23 6.85
C GLY A 49 2.07 -0.62 6.96
N ILE A 50 2.59 -1.14 5.86
CA ILE A 50 3.96 -1.59 5.79
C ILE A 50 4.55 -1.19 4.45
N ARG A 51 5.80 -0.80 4.46
CA ARG A 51 6.56 -0.47 3.25
C ARG A 51 7.67 -1.51 3.10
N LEU A 52 7.73 -2.13 1.94
CA LEU A 52 8.68 -3.18 1.65
C LEU A 52 9.49 -2.85 0.41
N PRO A 53 10.81 -3.19 0.39
CA PRO A 53 11.54 -3.18 -0.87
C PRO A 53 10.83 -4.06 -1.91
N VAL A 54 10.88 -3.67 -3.17
CA VAL A 54 10.14 -4.38 -4.22
C VAL A 54 10.58 -5.85 -4.35
N GLU A 55 11.85 -6.13 -4.09
CA GLU A 55 12.37 -7.50 -4.14
C GLU A 55 11.72 -8.39 -3.08
N LEU A 56 11.56 -7.85 -1.88
CA LEU A 56 10.95 -8.59 -0.78
C LEU A 56 9.47 -8.84 -1.05
N TYR A 57 8.78 -7.83 -1.59
CA TYR A 57 7.38 -7.98 -1.97
C TYR A 57 7.23 -9.10 -3.02
N GLY A 58 8.08 -9.11 -4.03
CA GLY A 58 8.05 -10.13 -5.06
C GLY A 58 8.24 -11.54 -4.50
N GLU A 59 9.18 -11.68 -3.57
CA GLU A 59 9.43 -12.96 -2.91
C GLU A 59 8.21 -13.43 -2.11
N MET A 60 7.57 -12.52 -1.38
CA MET A 60 6.37 -12.85 -0.62
C MET A 60 5.24 -13.32 -1.52
N ILE A 61 5.00 -12.62 -2.62
CA ILE A 61 3.94 -12.99 -3.57
C ILE A 61 4.22 -14.37 -4.17
N ALA A 62 5.45 -14.65 -4.52
CA ALA A 62 5.82 -15.95 -5.08
C ALA A 62 5.54 -17.08 -4.09
N LYS A 63 5.75 -16.84 -2.79
CA LYS A 63 5.54 -17.87 -1.77
C LYS A 63 4.07 -18.06 -1.41
N LEU A 64 3.22 -17.10 -1.74
CA LEU A 64 1.80 -17.19 -1.46
C LEU A 64 1.02 -17.95 -2.54
N LYS A 65 1.63 -18.21 -3.65
CA LYS A 65 0.98 -18.92 -4.78
C LYS A 65 1.14 -20.43 -4.67
#